data_980e5c2a15e480a4546007c967c5e4c9
#
_entry.id   980e5c2a15e480a4546007c967c5e4c9
#
_cell.length_a   1.000
_cell.length_b   1.000
_cell.length_c   1.000
_cell.angle_alpha   90.00
_cell.angle_beta   90.00
_cell.angle_gamma   90.00
#
_symmetry.space_group_name_H-M   'P 1'
#
loop_
_entity.id
_entity.type
_entity.pdbx_description
1 polymer ?
#
loop_
_entity_poly.entity_id
_entity_poly.type
_entity_poly.pdbx_seq_one_letter_code
_entity_poly.pdbx_strand_id
1 'polypeptide(L)'
;MSSAKQSATWDLQLRQLLLPKLDHDASECEDAIAFDAHTARFALTDGATEAFHAQQWARNLAEHWVRNEATLTLDDFRKWVADEGRELHDSWNGLTLSWYSEEKARNGSFAAFVGVELDLDGPSWKAIALGDSCLLHCRGAELLKSLPLTRSELFNSTPVLVASNAKLHDSTMPSVVIESGSCENGDVLLLMSDAAASWCLQRFENGDFDADFLTARTDEELNRFFDDERQAGRIRNDDLAIMRIEIKRRIS
;
A
#
# COMPACT_ATOMS: atom_id res chain seq x y z
N MET A 1 1.26 -17.73 -43.93
CA MET A 1 2.40 -17.22 -43.19
C MET A 1 1.88 -16.54 -41.92
N SER A 2 1.87 -17.29 -40.82
CA SER A 2 1.42 -16.77 -39.52
C SER A 2 2.57 -15.98 -38.93
N SER A 3 2.42 -14.66 -38.87
CA SER A 3 3.33 -13.79 -38.12
C SER A 3 3.19 -14.12 -36.64
N ALA A 4 4.16 -14.83 -36.08
CA ALA A 4 4.27 -14.96 -34.64
C ALA A 4 4.42 -13.54 -34.09
N LYS A 5 3.38 -13.03 -33.41
CA LYS A 5 3.51 -11.85 -32.55
C LYS A 5 4.55 -12.20 -31.49
N GLN A 6 5.75 -11.64 -31.62
CA GLN A 6 6.71 -11.60 -30.52
C GLN A 6 5.98 -10.89 -29.34
N SER A 7 5.61 -11.65 -28.33
CA SER A 7 5.07 -11.07 -27.10
C SER A 7 6.18 -10.23 -26.50
N ALA A 8 5.97 -8.94 -26.42
CA ALA A 8 6.86 -8.07 -25.70
C ALA A 8 6.83 -8.51 -24.25
N THR A 9 7.93 -9.05 -23.74
CA THR A 9 8.08 -9.33 -22.31
C THR A 9 8.38 -8.03 -21.60
N TRP A 10 7.74 -7.84 -20.45
CA TRP A 10 7.93 -6.67 -19.61
C TRP A 10 8.77 -7.03 -18.39
N ASP A 11 9.60 -6.12 -17.96
CA ASP A 11 10.40 -6.20 -16.74
C ASP A 11 9.94 -5.15 -15.74
N LEU A 12 10.08 -5.46 -14.45
CA LEU A 12 9.77 -4.56 -13.36
C LEU A 12 11.06 -4.15 -12.65
N GLN A 13 11.23 -2.85 -12.43
CA GLN A 13 12.26 -2.32 -11.54
C GLN A 13 11.60 -1.86 -10.24
N LEU A 14 12.01 -2.47 -9.12
CA LEU A 14 11.42 -2.25 -7.82
C LEU A 14 12.38 -1.46 -6.92
N ARG A 15 11.83 -0.51 -6.20
CA ARG A 15 12.48 0.17 -5.09
C ARG A 15 11.50 0.28 -3.93
N GLN A 16 11.98 0.00 -2.72
CA GLN A 16 11.19 0.10 -1.49
C GLN A 16 11.88 1.02 -0.51
N LEU A 17 11.06 1.69 0.29
CA LEU A 17 11.48 2.45 1.45
C LEU A 17 10.46 2.19 2.57
N LEU A 18 10.97 1.87 3.74
CA LEU A 18 10.17 1.70 4.96
C LEU A 18 10.92 2.39 6.10
N LEU A 19 10.34 3.45 6.63
CA LEU A 19 10.93 4.28 7.67
C LEU A 19 9.96 4.44 8.83
N PRO A 20 10.38 4.12 10.08
CA PRO A 20 9.57 4.43 11.24
C PRO A 20 9.45 5.95 11.41
N LYS A 21 8.43 6.41 12.11
CA LYS A 21 8.33 7.81 12.55
C LYS A 21 9.54 8.20 13.42
N LEU A 22 9.83 9.49 13.49
CA LEU A 22 10.94 10.00 14.28
C LEU A 22 10.84 9.52 15.72
N ASP A 23 11.99 9.22 16.32
CA ASP A 23 12.12 8.70 17.69
C ASP A 23 11.57 7.29 17.92
N HIS A 24 11.27 6.53 16.84
CA HIS A 24 10.86 5.13 16.88
C HIS A 24 11.86 4.21 16.19
N ASP A 25 11.91 2.96 16.65
CA ASP A 25 12.71 1.91 16.04
C ASP A 25 11.95 1.22 14.88
N ALA A 26 12.70 0.59 13.98
CA ALA A 26 12.11 -0.17 12.86
C ALA A 26 11.14 -1.28 13.31
N SER A 27 11.30 -1.82 14.53
CA SER A 27 10.40 -2.82 15.12
C SER A 27 9.05 -2.25 15.57
N GLU A 28 8.94 -0.93 15.69
CA GLU A 28 7.73 -0.22 16.07
C GLU A 28 6.93 0.29 14.87
N CYS A 29 7.50 0.15 13.65
CA CYS A 29 6.82 0.55 12.41
C CYS A 29 5.58 -0.31 12.17
N GLU A 30 4.44 0.34 12.02
CA GLU A 30 3.13 -0.30 11.81
C GLU A 30 2.79 -0.47 10.32
N ASP A 31 3.58 0.16 9.43
CA ASP A 31 3.49 -0.04 7.98
C ASP A 31 4.10 -1.38 7.57
N ALA A 32 3.57 -1.97 6.50
CA ALA A 32 4.14 -3.15 5.88
C ALA A 32 4.09 -3.09 4.34
N ILE A 33 5.13 -3.65 3.73
CA ILE A 33 5.26 -3.78 2.29
C ILE A 33 5.52 -5.26 1.98
N ALA A 34 4.80 -5.80 0.99
CA ALA A 34 5.08 -7.13 0.45
C ALA A 34 4.97 -7.13 -1.07
N PHE A 35 5.74 -7.99 -1.72
CA PHE A 35 5.61 -8.23 -3.15
C PHE A 35 6.05 -9.65 -3.51
N ASP A 36 5.48 -10.16 -4.59
CA ASP A 36 5.92 -11.35 -5.28
C ASP A 36 6.09 -11.03 -6.77
N ALA A 37 7.34 -10.97 -7.21
CA ALA A 37 7.67 -10.65 -8.60
C ALA A 37 7.27 -11.78 -9.58
N HIS A 38 7.06 -13.01 -9.10
CA HIS A 38 6.65 -14.14 -9.92
C HIS A 38 5.16 -14.06 -10.29
N THR A 39 4.33 -13.72 -9.32
CA THR A 39 2.89 -13.48 -9.52
C THR A 39 2.58 -12.04 -9.92
N ALA A 40 3.58 -11.16 -9.91
CA ALA A 40 3.46 -9.72 -10.14
C ALA A 40 2.39 -9.06 -9.25
N ARG A 41 2.36 -9.46 -7.98
CA ARG A 41 1.47 -8.93 -6.94
C ARG A 41 2.23 -8.11 -5.92
N PHE A 42 1.62 -7.01 -5.51
CA PHE A 42 2.23 -5.99 -4.65
C PHE A 42 1.19 -5.53 -3.63
N ALA A 43 1.63 -5.29 -2.40
CA ALA A 43 0.77 -4.75 -1.36
C ALA A 43 1.54 -3.77 -0.46
N LEU A 44 0.84 -2.76 0.00
CA LEU A 44 1.27 -1.85 1.04
C LEU A 44 0.10 -1.64 2.00
N THR A 45 0.42 -1.63 3.28
CA THR A 45 -0.55 -1.51 4.37
C THR A 45 0.00 -0.59 5.45
N ASP A 46 -0.91 0.09 6.14
CA ASP A 46 -0.63 1.02 7.22
C ASP A 46 -1.51 0.66 8.42
N GLY A 47 -0.90 0.24 9.51
CA GLY A 47 -1.58 -0.24 10.71
C GLY A 47 -2.03 0.90 11.61
N ALA A 48 -3.30 0.92 12.02
CA ALA A 48 -3.83 1.95 12.91
C ALA A 48 -3.27 1.85 14.34
N THR A 49 -2.42 2.76 14.75
CA THR A 49 -1.66 2.79 16.03
C THR A 49 -2.50 2.49 17.26
N GLU A 50 -3.76 2.92 17.31
CA GLU A 50 -4.62 2.68 18.48
C GLU A 50 -5.29 1.30 18.49
N ALA A 51 -5.15 0.50 17.42
CA ALA A 51 -5.78 -0.81 17.31
C ALA A 51 -4.96 -1.90 18.02
N PHE A 52 -5.60 -3.02 18.33
CA PHE A 52 -4.94 -4.16 18.95
C PHE A 52 -4.12 -4.91 17.90
N HIS A 53 -2.80 -5.06 18.10
CA HIS A 53 -1.89 -5.73 17.16
C HIS A 53 -1.95 -5.19 15.72
N ALA A 54 -2.05 -3.86 15.54
CA ALA A 54 -2.14 -3.21 14.23
C ALA A 54 -0.99 -3.59 13.29
N GLN A 55 0.25 -3.59 13.78
CA GLN A 55 1.42 -4.02 13.03
C GLN A 55 1.29 -5.46 12.50
N GLN A 56 0.80 -6.40 13.33
CA GLN A 56 0.61 -7.78 12.92
C GLN A 56 -0.47 -7.89 11.84
N TRP A 57 -1.56 -7.13 11.98
CA TRP A 57 -2.63 -7.09 11.00
C TRP A 57 -2.16 -6.55 9.66
N ALA A 58 -1.48 -5.40 9.67
CA ALA A 58 -0.89 -4.81 8.47
C ALA A 58 0.05 -5.80 7.76
N ARG A 59 0.95 -6.43 8.51
CA ARG A 59 1.88 -7.43 7.96
C ARG A 59 1.15 -8.64 7.36
N ASN A 60 0.17 -9.20 8.06
CA ASN A 60 -0.60 -10.34 7.55
C ASN A 60 -1.32 -9.99 6.25
N LEU A 61 -1.99 -8.83 6.19
CA LEU A 61 -2.67 -8.38 4.98
C LEU A 61 -1.68 -8.25 3.80
N ALA A 62 -0.52 -7.61 4.00
CA ALA A 62 0.45 -7.43 2.93
C ALA A 62 1.03 -8.77 2.45
N GLU A 63 1.52 -9.60 3.36
CA GLU A 63 2.19 -10.86 3.03
C GLU A 63 1.25 -11.90 2.43
N HIS A 64 0.02 -12.00 2.93
CA HIS A 64 -0.94 -12.99 2.44
C HIS A 64 -1.58 -12.55 1.12
N TRP A 65 -1.75 -11.23 0.91
CA TRP A 65 -2.20 -10.72 -0.38
C TRP A 65 -1.34 -11.18 -1.56
N VAL A 66 -0.03 -11.08 -1.45
CA VAL A 66 0.88 -11.43 -2.54
C VAL A 66 0.93 -12.94 -2.83
N ARG A 67 0.50 -13.76 -1.87
CA ARG A 67 0.39 -15.23 -2.00
C ARG A 67 -1.00 -15.70 -2.39
N ASN A 68 -1.99 -14.81 -2.34
CA ASN A 68 -3.39 -15.16 -2.58
C ASN A 68 -3.70 -15.09 -4.07
N GLU A 69 -4.30 -16.16 -4.62
CA GLU A 69 -4.74 -16.23 -6.01
C GLU A 69 -6.19 -15.72 -6.20
N ALA A 70 -6.80 -15.12 -5.15
CA ALA A 70 -8.18 -14.64 -5.25
C ALA A 70 -8.32 -13.56 -6.32
N THR A 71 -9.46 -13.57 -7.00
CA THR A 71 -9.80 -12.54 -7.98
C THR A 71 -10.07 -11.20 -7.31
N LEU A 72 -9.75 -10.10 -8.02
CA LEU A 72 -9.97 -8.73 -7.56
C LEU A 72 -11.46 -8.34 -7.71
N THR A 73 -12.32 -8.98 -6.90
CA THR A 73 -13.73 -8.60 -6.74
C THR A 73 -13.99 -8.20 -5.29
N LEU A 74 -15.02 -7.40 -5.07
CA LEU A 74 -15.39 -6.99 -3.70
C LEU A 74 -15.76 -8.20 -2.82
N ASP A 75 -16.48 -9.18 -3.37
CA ASP A 75 -16.92 -10.35 -2.62
C ASP A 75 -15.74 -11.26 -2.23
N ASP A 76 -14.79 -11.47 -3.14
CA ASP A 76 -13.57 -12.24 -2.86
C ASP A 76 -12.69 -11.52 -1.83
N PHE A 77 -12.53 -10.21 -1.98
CA PHE A 77 -11.78 -9.40 -1.01
C PHE A 77 -12.41 -9.46 0.39
N ARG A 78 -13.73 -9.28 0.47
CA ARG A 78 -14.45 -9.39 1.74
C ARG A 78 -14.27 -10.74 2.41
N LYS A 79 -14.38 -11.82 1.62
CA LYS A 79 -14.20 -13.18 2.11
C LYS A 79 -12.77 -13.40 2.61
N TRP A 80 -11.79 -13.00 1.82
CA TRP A 80 -10.38 -13.11 2.16
C TRP A 80 -10.07 -12.35 3.47
N VAL A 81 -10.47 -11.07 3.59
CA VAL A 81 -10.28 -10.29 4.83
C VAL A 81 -10.96 -10.95 6.03
N ALA A 82 -12.13 -11.57 5.85
CA ALA A 82 -12.80 -12.28 6.95
C ALA A 82 -12.05 -13.54 7.39
N ASP A 83 -11.43 -14.26 6.45
CA ASP A 83 -10.62 -15.44 6.74
C ASP A 83 -9.32 -15.05 7.46
N GLU A 84 -8.60 -14.02 6.97
CA GLU A 84 -7.40 -13.45 7.61
C GLU A 84 -7.68 -12.93 9.04
N GLY A 85 -8.80 -12.22 9.20
CA GLY A 85 -9.22 -11.73 10.52
C GLY A 85 -9.51 -12.86 11.50
N ARG A 86 -10.08 -13.98 11.03
CA ARG A 86 -10.31 -15.17 11.87
C ARG A 86 -8.99 -15.78 12.31
N GLU A 87 -8.04 -15.96 11.39
CA GLU A 87 -6.72 -16.52 11.71
C GLU A 87 -5.97 -15.63 12.72
N LEU A 88 -6.03 -14.29 12.53
CA LEU A 88 -5.44 -13.35 13.49
C LEU A 88 -6.08 -13.49 14.87
N HIS A 89 -7.42 -13.52 14.96
CA HIS A 89 -8.13 -13.66 16.24
C HIS A 89 -7.85 -14.99 16.91
N ASP A 90 -7.74 -16.07 16.13
CA ASP A 90 -7.40 -17.40 16.66
C ASP A 90 -5.97 -17.43 17.23
N SER A 91 -5.05 -16.65 16.71
CA SER A 91 -3.69 -16.51 17.26
C SER A 91 -3.66 -15.85 18.65
N TRP A 92 -4.71 -15.13 19.04
CA TRP A 92 -4.82 -14.49 20.36
C TRP A 92 -5.42 -15.44 21.42
N ASN A 93 -5.92 -16.61 21.02
CA ASN A 93 -6.48 -17.57 21.96
C ASN A 93 -5.44 -18.04 22.98
N GLY A 94 -5.77 -17.89 24.25
CA GLY A 94 -4.89 -18.25 25.36
C GLY A 94 -3.94 -17.13 25.83
N LEU A 95 -3.96 -15.95 25.21
CA LEU A 95 -3.25 -14.78 25.73
C LEU A 95 -3.92 -14.28 27.00
N THR A 96 -3.10 -14.00 28.03
CA THR A 96 -3.57 -13.30 29.24
C THR A 96 -3.51 -11.80 28.98
N LEU A 97 -4.65 -11.19 28.73
CA LEU A 97 -4.74 -9.77 28.41
C LEU A 97 -5.16 -8.96 29.65
N SER A 98 -4.72 -7.70 29.72
CA SER A 98 -5.31 -6.72 30.63
C SER A 98 -6.73 -6.38 30.17
N TRP A 99 -7.58 -5.88 31.09
CA TRP A 99 -8.94 -5.47 30.75
C TRP A 99 -9.00 -4.47 29.58
N TYR A 100 -8.03 -3.55 29.51
CA TYR A 100 -7.91 -2.56 28.44
C TYR A 100 -7.53 -3.23 27.09
N SER A 101 -6.61 -4.19 27.13
CA SER A 101 -6.23 -4.96 25.94
C SER A 101 -7.37 -5.88 25.46
N GLU A 102 -8.17 -6.43 26.40
CA GLU A 102 -9.37 -7.20 26.04
C GLU A 102 -10.41 -6.37 25.30
N GLU A 103 -10.61 -5.10 25.69
CA GLU A 103 -11.53 -4.20 25.01
C GLU A 103 -11.03 -3.89 23.59
N LYS A 104 -9.75 -3.56 23.43
CA LYS A 104 -9.13 -3.35 22.10
C LYS A 104 -9.23 -4.62 21.25
N ALA A 105 -8.93 -5.80 21.80
CA ALA A 105 -9.02 -7.07 21.09
C ALA A 105 -10.43 -7.40 20.60
N ARG A 106 -11.48 -7.02 21.35
CA ARG A 106 -12.89 -7.20 20.92
C ARG A 106 -13.24 -6.32 19.72
N ASN A 107 -12.66 -5.14 19.62
CA ASN A 107 -12.84 -4.25 18.48
C ASN A 107 -12.06 -4.75 17.25
N GLY A 108 -10.98 -5.48 17.48
CA GLY A 108 -10.11 -6.02 16.45
C GLY A 108 -8.98 -5.08 16.06
N SER A 109 -8.30 -5.44 15.00
CA SER A 109 -7.23 -4.65 14.38
C SER A 109 -7.76 -3.91 13.15
N PHE A 110 -7.09 -2.81 12.80
CA PHE A 110 -7.45 -1.99 11.65
C PHE A 110 -6.18 -1.59 10.88
N ALA A 111 -6.27 -1.55 9.55
CA ALA A 111 -5.19 -1.08 8.69
C ALA A 111 -5.76 -0.47 7.40
N ALA A 112 -5.09 0.54 6.86
CA ALA A 112 -5.26 0.91 5.47
C ALA A 112 -4.58 -0.13 4.58
N PHE A 113 -5.09 -0.34 3.39
CA PHE A 113 -4.63 -1.38 2.47
C PHE A 113 -4.69 -0.90 1.03
N VAL A 114 -3.63 -1.13 0.29
CA VAL A 114 -3.61 -1.06 -1.17
C VAL A 114 -2.91 -2.29 -1.72
N GLY A 115 -3.61 -3.06 -2.58
CA GLY A 115 -3.09 -4.22 -3.28
C GLY A 115 -3.15 -4.03 -4.79
N VAL A 116 -2.11 -4.45 -5.49
CA VAL A 116 -1.98 -4.32 -6.96
C VAL A 116 -1.58 -5.65 -7.56
N GLU A 117 -2.17 -5.97 -8.71
CA GLU A 117 -1.79 -7.08 -9.59
C GLU A 117 -1.46 -6.52 -10.97
N LEU A 118 -0.32 -6.92 -11.52
CA LEU A 118 0.12 -6.54 -12.87
C LEU A 118 -0.05 -7.73 -13.83
N ASP A 119 -0.68 -7.46 -14.97
CA ASP A 119 -0.62 -8.34 -16.13
C ASP A 119 0.57 -7.93 -17.02
N LEU A 120 1.57 -8.80 -17.10
CA LEU A 120 2.80 -8.54 -17.86
C LEU A 120 2.72 -8.99 -19.33
N ASP A 121 1.66 -9.67 -19.74
CA ASP A 121 1.43 -10.03 -21.13
C ASP A 121 0.85 -8.87 -21.95
N GLY A 122 -0.05 -8.10 -21.30
CA GLY A 122 -0.57 -6.85 -21.85
C GLY A 122 -0.52 -5.78 -20.77
N PRO A 123 0.58 -4.99 -20.67
CA PRO A 123 0.90 -4.25 -19.45
C PRO A 123 -0.29 -3.44 -18.93
N SER A 124 -0.92 -3.99 -17.93
CA SER A 124 -2.07 -3.41 -17.26
C SER A 124 -2.01 -3.76 -15.77
N TRP A 125 -2.67 -2.95 -14.97
CA TRP A 125 -2.79 -3.18 -13.55
C TRP A 125 -4.26 -3.24 -13.13
N LYS A 126 -4.51 -4.02 -12.10
CA LYS A 126 -5.73 -3.96 -11.29
C LYS A 126 -5.33 -3.69 -9.86
N ALA A 127 -6.09 -2.85 -9.17
CA ALA A 127 -5.83 -2.51 -7.78
C ALA A 127 -7.11 -2.53 -6.97
N ILE A 128 -6.94 -2.83 -5.69
CA ILE A 128 -7.97 -2.74 -4.69
C ILE A 128 -7.41 -1.96 -3.50
N ALA A 129 -8.18 -1.01 -2.98
CA ALA A 129 -7.75 -0.18 -1.86
C ALA A 129 -8.91 0.10 -0.90
N LEU A 130 -8.58 0.19 0.39
CA LEU A 130 -9.46 0.65 1.46
C LEU A 130 -8.60 1.37 2.50
N GLY A 131 -8.98 2.60 2.83
CA GLY A 131 -8.23 3.47 3.74
C GLY A 131 -7.63 4.65 3.01
N ASP A 132 -6.45 5.05 3.41
CA ASP A 132 -5.69 6.18 2.90
C ASP A 132 -4.26 5.80 2.44
N SER A 133 -3.90 4.51 2.45
CA SER A 133 -2.78 4.02 1.64
C SER A 133 -3.15 4.09 0.16
N CYS A 134 -2.29 4.67 -0.67
CA CYS A 134 -2.63 5.04 -2.04
C CYS A 134 -1.75 4.35 -3.09
N LEU A 135 -2.36 4.10 -4.26
CA LEU A 135 -1.66 3.84 -5.52
C LEU A 135 -1.68 5.12 -6.37
N LEU A 136 -0.50 5.57 -6.81
CA LEU A 136 -0.33 6.63 -7.79
C LEU A 136 0.27 6.03 -9.07
N HIS A 137 -0.39 6.23 -10.21
CA HIS A 137 0.12 5.85 -11.53
C HIS A 137 0.66 7.09 -12.24
N CYS A 138 1.95 7.12 -12.52
CA CYS A 138 2.67 8.26 -13.08
C CYS A 138 3.28 7.92 -14.43
N ARG A 139 3.32 8.91 -15.33
CA ARG A 139 4.06 8.89 -16.59
C ARG A 139 4.95 10.11 -16.68
N GLY A 140 6.24 9.92 -16.46
CA GLY A 140 7.15 11.06 -16.25
C GLY A 140 6.69 11.92 -15.08
N ALA A 141 6.47 13.20 -15.30
CA ALA A 141 5.97 14.14 -14.29
C ALA A 141 4.44 14.22 -14.20
N GLU A 142 3.70 13.45 -14.99
CA GLU A 142 2.24 13.46 -15.00
C GLU A 142 1.65 12.39 -14.08
N LEU A 143 0.70 12.78 -13.23
CA LEU A 143 -0.14 11.87 -12.45
C LEU A 143 -1.34 11.45 -13.30
N LEU A 144 -1.32 10.22 -13.83
CA LEU A 144 -2.40 9.67 -14.64
C LEU A 144 -3.60 9.23 -13.79
N LYS A 145 -3.33 8.64 -12.62
CA LYS A 145 -4.36 8.16 -11.71
C LYS A 145 -3.86 8.09 -10.27
N SER A 146 -4.75 8.34 -9.33
CA SER A 146 -4.53 8.09 -7.91
C SER A 146 -5.77 7.46 -7.29
N LEU A 147 -5.58 6.48 -6.40
CA LEU A 147 -6.66 5.81 -5.66
C LEU A 147 -6.16 5.36 -4.27
N PRO A 148 -7.02 5.25 -3.25
CA PRO A 148 -8.42 5.67 -3.25
C PRO A 148 -8.58 7.18 -3.18
N LEU A 149 -7.55 7.91 -2.68
CA LEU A 149 -7.57 9.36 -2.56
C LEU A 149 -6.87 10.00 -3.77
N THR A 150 -7.44 11.10 -4.25
CA THR A 150 -7.01 11.76 -5.50
C THR A 150 -6.37 13.13 -5.28
N ARG A 151 -6.44 13.67 -4.05
CA ARG A 151 -5.90 14.99 -3.67
C ARG A 151 -5.40 14.98 -2.23
N SER A 152 -4.38 15.80 -1.97
CA SER A 152 -3.76 15.90 -0.65
C SER A 152 -4.73 16.36 0.45
N GLU A 153 -5.71 17.20 0.13
CA GLU A 153 -6.73 17.70 1.07
C GLU A 153 -7.73 16.65 1.56
N LEU A 154 -7.78 15.46 0.91
CA LEU A 154 -8.71 14.38 1.27
C LEU A 154 -8.20 13.51 2.42
N PHE A 155 -6.92 13.61 2.77
CA PHE A 155 -6.37 12.90 3.92
C PHE A 155 -6.93 13.48 5.22
N ASN A 156 -7.48 12.62 6.05
CA ASN A 156 -8.07 13.00 7.33
C ASN A 156 -7.64 12.02 8.43
N SER A 157 -7.96 12.33 9.68
CA SER A 157 -7.55 11.52 10.84
C SER A 157 -8.44 10.31 11.12
N THR A 158 -9.46 10.05 10.31
CA THR A 158 -10.43 8.97 10.54
C THR A 158 -10.83 8.28 9.24
N PRO A 159 -9.85 7.67 8.52
CA PRO A 159 -10.15 6.89 7.33
C PRO A 159 -10.99 5.65 7.67
N VAL A 160 -11.75 5.17 6.68
CA VAL A 160 -12.41 3.85 6.79
C VAL A 160 -11.36 2.78 6.50
N LEU A 161 -11.09 1.90 7.47
CA LEU A 161 -10.00 0.93 7.41
C LEU A 161 -10.48 -0.50 7.22
N VAL A 162 -9.56 -1.38 6.79
CA VAL A 162 -9.77 -2.83 6.76
C VAL A 162 -9.80 -3.35 8.19
N ALA A 163 -10.97 -3.80 8.63
CA ALA A 163 -11.17 -4.33 9.97
C ALA A 163 -10.93 -5.84 10.00
N SER A 164 -10.18 -6.34 11.00
CA SER A 164 -10.05 -7.79 11.23
C SER A 164 -11.34 -8.41 11.77
N ASN A 165 -12.23 -7.60 12.36
CA ASN A 165 -13.52 -8.04 12.87
C ASN A 165 -14.58 -8.03 11.75
N ALA A 166 -14.97 -9.21 11.28
CA ALA A 166 -15.93 -9.38 10.19
C ALA A 166 -17.31 -8.73 10.46
N LYS A 167 -17.68 -8.45 11.72
CA LYS A 167 -18.93 -7.74 12.05
C LYS A 167 -18.95 -6.30 11.55
N LEU A 168 -17.78 -5.71 11.27
CA LEU A 168 -17.65 -4.35 10.76
C LEU A 168 -17.66 -4.28 9.23
N HIS A 169 -17.57 -5.41 8.52
CA HIS A 169 -17.44 -5.44 7.07
C HIS A 169 -18.63 -4.81 6.34
N ASP A 170 -19.86 -4.91 6.88
CA ASP A 170 -21.02 -4.26 6.25
C ASP A 170 -20.90 -2.74 6.22
N SER A 171 -20.15 -2.16 7.15
CA SER A 171 -19.94 -0.70 7.22
C SER A 171 -18.65 -0.26 6.50
N THR A 172 -17.62 -1.10 6.41
CA THR A 172 -16.31 -0.74 5.84
C THR A 172 -16.18 -1.09 4.36
N MET A 173 -16.66 -2.26 3.94
CA MET A 173 -16.51 -2.75 2.56
C MET A 173 -17.17 -1.87 1.48
N PRO A 174 -18.24 -1.11 1.72
CA PRO A 174 -18.75 -0.17 0.73
C PRO A 174 -17.78 0.95 0.33
N SER A 175 -16.73 1.18 1.13
CA SER A 175 -15.67 2.16 0.85
C SER A 175 -14.48 1.57 0.07
N VAL A 176 -14.51 0.28 -0.26
CA VAL A 176 -13.48 -0.36 -1.10
C VAL A 176 -13.52 0.22 -2.50
N VAL A 177 -12.35 0.61 -2.99
CA VAL A 177 -12.15 1.08 -4.37
C VAL A 177 -11.45 -0.01 -5.15
N ILE A 178 -12.02 -0.40 -6.30
CA ILE A 178 -11.42 -1.34 -7.25
C ILE A 178 -11.30 -0.62 -8.59
N GLU A 179 -10.07 -0.56 -9.10
CA GLU A 179 -9.75 0.16 -10.31
C GLU A 179 -8.75 -0.62 -11.17
N SER A 180 -8.63 -0.22 -12.44
CA SER A 180 -7.66 -0.78 -13.36
C SER A 180 -7.13 0.30 -14.31
N GLY A 181 -5.98 0.00 -14.92
CA GLY A 181 -5.37 0.88 -15.90
C GLY A 181 -4.40 0.11 -16.79
N SER A 182 -4.08 0.70 -17.95
CA SER A 182 -3.04 0.21 -18.85
C SER A 182 -1.73 0.95 -18.57
N CYS A 183 -0.61 0.25 -18.75
CA CYS A 183 0.71 0.83 -18.61
C CYS A 183 1.42 0.95 -19.95
N GLU A 184 2.32 1.90 -20.05
CA GLU A 184 3.30 2.06 -21.11
C GLU A 184 4.73 1.90 -20.58
N ASN A 185 5.68 1.81 -21.48
CA ASN A 185 7.10 1.73 -21.11
C ASN A 185 7.56 2.99 -20.39
N GLY A 186 8.11 2.83 -19.19
CA GLY A 186 8.56 3.92 -18.33
C GLY A 186 7.50 4.44 -17.36
N ASP A 187 6.28 3.88 -17.38
CA ASP A 187 5.29 4.20 -16.35
C ASP A 187 5.76 3.72 -14.99
N VAL A 188 5.38 4.48 -13.96
CA VAL A 188 5.71 4.21 -12.57
C VAL A 188 4.42 4.07 -11.77
N LEU A 189 4.32 2.99 -11.02
CA LEU A 189 3.32 2.82 -9.98
C LEU A 189 3.99 3.05 -8.62
N LEU A 190 3.39 3.93 -7.81
CA LEU A 190 3.84 4.20 -6.44
C LEU A 190 2.75 3.74 -5.48
N LEU A 191 3.05 2.75 -4.64
CA LEU A 191 2.23 2.41 -3.50
C LEU A 191 2.81 3.16 -2.30
N MET A 192 1.97 3.82 -1.53
CA MET A 192 2.41 4.71 -0.44
C MET A 192 1.45 4.65 0.74
N SER A 193 2.01 4.68 1.98
CA SER A 193 1.23 4.99 3.17
C SER A 193 0.80 6.45 3.18
N ASP A 194 -0.10 6.82 4.06
CA ASP A 194 -0.82 8.08 4.05
C ASP A 194 0.08 9.33 4.09
N ALA A 195 1.10 9.36 4.96
CA ALA A 195 2.02 10.49 5.06
C ALA A 195 2.81 10.69 3.76
N ALA A 196 3.29 9.60 3.15
CA ALA A 196 3.99 9.64 1.87
C ALA A 196 3.07 10.03 0.71
N ALA A 197 1.87 9.47 0.66
CA ALA A 197 0.89 9.72 -0.40
C ALA A 197 0.40 11.17 -0.36
N SER A 198 0.07 11.69 0.83
CA SER A 198 -0.33 13.08 1.02
C SER A 198 0.76 14.07 0.56
N TRP A 199 2.01 13.83 0.99
CA TRP A 199 3.16 14.63 0.58
C TRP A 199 3.38 14.59 -0.94
N CYS A 200 3.28 13.41 -1.53
CA CYS A 200 3.47 13.19 -2.95
C CYS A 200 2.40 13.90 -3.79
N LEU A 201 1.12 13.75 -3.41
CA LEU A 201 0.01 14.43 -4.07
C LEU A 201 0.12 15.95 -3.97
N GLN A 202 0.54 16.49 -2.82
CA GLN A 202 0.79 17.92 -2.66
C GLN A 202 1.85 18.44 -3.63
N ARG A 203 2.91 17.66 -3.90
CA ARG A 203 3.94 18.01 -4.89
C ARG A 203 3.39 17.96 -6.31
N PHE A 204 2.56 17.00 -6.66
CA PHE A 204 1.84 16.99 -7.95
C PHE A 204 0.96 18.23 -8.11
N GLU A 205 0.20 18.58 -7.10
CA GLU A 205 -0.68 19.76 -7.10
C GLU A 205 0.09 21.07 -7.27
N ASN A 206 1.31 21.13 -6.74
CA ASN A 206 2.21 22.28 -6.86
C ASN A 206 3.06 22.29 -8.14
N GLY A 207 3.08 21.18 -8.90
CA GLY A 207 3.86 21.02 -10.12
C GLY A 207 5.37 20.84 -9.88
N ASP A 208 5.77 20.37 -8.68
CA ASP A 208 7.16 20.13 -8.27
C ASP A 208 7.46 18.64 -7.97
N PHE A 209 6.64 17.74 -8.49
CA PHE A 209 6.84 16.31 -8.33
C PHE A 209 7.95 15.78 -9.24
N ASP A 210 8.81 14.95 -8.66
CA ASP A 210 9.85 14.20 -9.35
C ASP A 210 9.67 12.69 -9.09
N ALA A 211 9.26 11.92 -10.11
CA ALA A 211 9.04 10.48 -9.99
C ALA A 211 10.33 9.69 -9.71
N ASP A 212 11.49 10.28 -10.01
CA ASP A 212 12.78 9.63 -9.85
C ASP A 212 13.44 9.94 -8.49
N PHE A 213 12.77 10.70 -7.61
CA PHE A 213 13.33 11.10 -6.32
C PHE A 213 13.82 9.92 -5.47
N LEU A 214 13.16 8.75 -5.56
CA LEU A 214 13.56 7.52 -4.86
C LEU A 214 14.81 6.89 -5.48
N THR A 215 14.93 6.90 -6.81
CA THR A 215 16.01 6.21 -7.53
C THR A 215 17.28 7.03 -7.64
N ALA A 216 17.17 8.35 -7.53
CA ALA A 216 18.29 9.27 -7.59
C ALA A 216 19.11 9.35 -6.28
N ARG A 217 18.67 8.67 -5.20
CA ARG A 217 19.27 8.76 -3.87
C ARG A 217 19.59 7.38 -3.30
N THR A 218 20.60 7.32 -2.42
CA THR A 218 20.87 6.14 -1.58
C THR A 218 19.84 6.04 -0.44
N ASP A 219 19.79 4.92 0.28
CA ASP A 219 18.89 4.74 1.42
C ASP A 219 19.21 5.74 2.54
N GLU A 220 20.50 6.01 2.82
CA GLU A 220 20.89 7.00 3.82
C GLU A 220 20.53 8.44 3.41
N GLU A 221 20.56 8.75 2.12
CA GLU A 221 20.13 10.06 1.62
C GLU A 221 18.61 10.21 1.69
N LEU A 222 17.85 9.14 1.42
CA LEU A 222 16.40 9.15 1.56
C LEU A 222 15.97 9.28 3.02
N ASN A 223 16.61 8.55 3.93
CA ASN A 223 16.34 8.64 5.35
C ASN A 223 16.52 10.09 5.82
N ARG A 224 17.70 10.70 5.55
CA ARG A 224 17.97 12.09 5.92
C ARG A 224 16.98 13.06 5.27
N PHE A 225 16.66 12.85 4.00
CA PHE A 225 15.71 13.70 3.30
C PHE A 225 14.33 13.69 3.98
N PHE A 226 13.79 12.52 4.30
CA PHE A 226 12.49 12.42 4.95
C PHE A 226 12.51 12.90 6.41
N ASP A 227 13.61 12.72 7.12
CA ASP A 227 13.78 13.29 8.46
C ASP A 227 13.79 14.82 8.42
N ASP A 228 14.48 15.42 7.45
CA ASP A 228 14.49 16.88 7.22
C ASP A 228 13.08 17.40 6.83
N GLU A 229 12.33 16.64 6.00
CA GLU A 229 10.95 16.98 5.63
C GLU A 229 10.00 16.93 6.85
N ARG A 230 10.14 15.91 7.71
CA ARG A 230 9.37 15.78 8.97
C ARG A 230 9.70 16.92 9.94
N GLN A 231 11.00 17.20 10.18
CA GLN A 231 11.44 18.26 11.07
C GLN A 231 10.99 19.65 10.59
N ALA A 232 10.92 19.84 9.30
CA ALA A 232 10.42 21.08 8.69
C ALA A 232 8.88 21.17 8.65
N GLY A 233 8.16 20.14 9.09
CA GLY A 233 6.68 20.07 9.06
C GLY A 233 6.08 19.99 7.65
N ARG A 234 6.87 19.60 6.64
CA ARG A 234 6.39 19.42 5.26
C ARG A 234 5.81 18.04 5.00
N ILE A 235 6.15 17.08 5.84
CA ILE A 235 5.51 15.77 5.89
C ILE A 235 5.11 15.48 7.35
N ARG A 236 4.00 14.78 7.56
CA ARG A 236 3.58 14.38 8.89
C ARG A 236 4.61 13.42 9.51
N ASN A 237 4.88 13.55 10.82
CA ASN A 237 5.70 12.58 11.54
C ASN A 237 4.89 11.30 11.78
N ASP A 238 4.93 10.40 10.83
CA ASP A 238 4.32 9.08 10.87
C ASP A 238 5.25 8.05 10.26
N ASP A 239 4.90 6.77 10.36
CA ASP A 239 5.56 5.73 9.60
C ASP A 239 5.46 6.05 8.10
N LEU A 240 6.40 5.60 7.31
CA LEU A 240 6.49 5.96 5.91
C LEU A 240 6.88 4.74 5.10
N ALA A 241 5.91 4.23 4.34
CA ALA A 241 6.12 3.16 3.40
C ALA A 241 5.95 3.66 1.96
N ILE A 242 6.91 3.34 1.11
CA ILE A 242 6.86 3.64 -0.32
C ILE A 242 7.36 2.43 -1.10
N MET A 243 6.59 1.97 -2.08
CA MET A 243 7.04 1.03 -3.09
C MET A 243 6.91 1.66 -4.47
N ARG A 244 8.03 1.79 -5.18
CA ARG A 244 8.09 2.24 -6.57
C ARG A 244 8.26 1.03 -7.48
N ILE A 245 7.37 0.91 -8.46
CA ILE A 245 7.38 -0.14 -9.49
C ILE A 245 7.47 0.55 -10.84
N GLU A 246 8.61 0.47 -11.52
CA GLU A 246 8.77 0.98 -12.87
C GLU A 246 8.59 -0.15 -13.88
N ILE A 247 7.76 0.09 -14.89
CA ILE A 247 7.39 -0.87 -15.92
C ILE A 247 8.26 -0.62 -17.14
N LYS A 248 9.11 -1.60 -17.48
CA LYS A 248 10.02 -1.50 -18.61
C LYS A 248 9.77 -2.57 -19.66
N ARG A 249 9.83 -2.16 -20.91
CA ARG A 249 9.79 -3.09 -22.03
C ARG A 249 11.14 -3.77 -22.15
N ARG A 250 11.18 -5.10 -22.12
CA ARG A 250 12.42 -5.86 -22.37
C ARG A 250 12.84 -5.63 -23.82
N ILE A 251 14.03 -5.09 -24.01
CA ILE A 251 14.67 -4.99 -25.31
C ILE A 251 15.37 -6.33 -25.54
N SER A 252 14.85 -7.13 -26.48
CA SER A 252 15.43 -8.40 -26.91
C SER A 252 16.65 -8.16 -27.81
#